data_7959618b57186cef6495dc613b0d5e95
#
_entry.id   7959618b57186cef6495dc613b0d5e95
#
_cell.length_a   1.000
_cell.length_b   1.000
_cell.length_c   1.000
_cell.angle_alpha   90.00
_cell.angle_beta   90.00
_cell.angle_gamma   90.00
#
_symmetry.space_group_name_H-M   'P 1'
#
loop_
_entity.id
_entity.type
_entity.pdbx_description
1 polymer ?
#
loop_
_entity_poly.entity_id
_entity_poly.type
_entity_poly.pdbx_seq_one_letter_code
_entity_poly.pdbx_strand_id
1 'polypeptide(L)'
;MSPFLRAYFSRLSWTGEPDVSIDTLRELHLQHNSAIPFENLDVLLPREIHLDDGALEEKLIAARRGGYCFEQNGLLERALREIGFNVRSLLGRVVLANPPQMPPRTHRLLLVEVAGERWIADVGFGGQTLTAPIKLLADIPQQTDRKSVV
;
A
#
# COMPACT_ATOMS: atom_id res chain seq x y z
N MET A 1 -20.19 -7.78 -2.70
CA MET A 1 -18.95 -7.15 -3.25
C MET A 1 -19.33 -5.87 -3.97
N SER A 2 -18.72 -4.74 -3.59
CA SER A 2 -18.97 -3.41 -4.17
C SER A 2 -18.48 -3.31 -5.63
N PRO A 3 -18.98 -2.33 -6.42
CA PRO A 3 -18.43 -2.05 -7.75
C PRO A 3 -16.92 -1.74 -7.72
N PHE A 4 -16.48 -0.97 -6.73
CA PHE A 4 -15.08 -0.64 -6.53
C PHE A 4 -14.20 -1.89 -6.30
N LEU A 5 -14.58 -2.79 -5.38
CA LEU A 5 -13.81 -4.01 -5.14
C LEU A 5 -13.73 -4.90 -6.38
N ARG A 6 -14.79 -5.00 -7.17
CA ARG A 6 -14.75 -5.74 -8.46
C ARG A 6 -13.76 -5.11 -9.43
N ALA A 7 -13.76 -3.78 -9.57
CA ALA A 7 -12.83 -3.06 -10.44
C ALA A 7 -11.38 -3.19 -9.93
N TYR A 8 -11.17 -3.06 -8.62
CA TYR A 8 -9.85 -3.22 -7.99
C TYR A 8 -9.29 -4.63 -8.19
N PHE A 9 -10.05 -5.68 -7.91
CA PHE A 9 -9.60 -7.07 -8.12
C PHE A 9 -9.34 -7.37 -9.60
N SER A 10 -10.17 -6.85 -10.49
CA SER A 10 -9.93 -6.93 -11.95
C SER A 10 -8.62 -6.23 -12.34
N ARG A 11 -8.32 -5.06 -11.76
CA ARG A 11 -7.07 -4.32 -12.00
C ARG A 11 -5.84 -5.11 -11.56
N LEU A 12 -5.95 -5.85 -10.45
CA LEU A 12 -4.91 -6.72 -9.91
C LEU A 12 -4.85 -8.10 -10.59
N SER A 13 -5.83 -8.48 -11.39
CA SER A 13 -6.03 -9.86 -11.86
C SER A 13 -6.17 -10.87 -10.71
N TRP A 14 -6.71 -10.42 -9.58
CA TRP A 14 -6.93 -11.26 -8.40
C TRP A 14 -8.29 -11.96 -8.46
N THR A 15 -8.30 -13.27 -8.26
CA THR A 15 -9.49 -14.14 -8.37
C THR A 15 -9.84 -14.85 -7.06
N GLY A 16 -9.18 -14.49 -5.95
CA GLY A 16 -9.47 -15.05 -4.63
C GLY A 16 -10.81 -14.61 -4.06
N GLU A 17 -11.24 -15.26 -3.01
CA GLU A 17 -12.39 -14.83 -2.21
C GLU A 17 -11.91 -13.93 -1.06
N PRO A 18 -12.39 -12.68 -0.97
CA PRO A 18 -11.91 -11.76 0.05
C PRO A 18 -12.45 -12.11 1.43
N ASP A 19 -11.54 -12.33 2.36
CA ASP A 19 -11.83 -12.50 3.79
C ASP A 19 -10.84 -11.67 4.64
N VAL A 20 -11.11 -11.56 5.94
CA VAL A 20 -10.23 -10.86 6.89
C VAL A 20 -9.19 -11.83 7.41
N SER A 21 -8.24 -12.19 6.55
CA SER A 21 -7.14 -13.11 6.87
C SER A 21 -5.77 -12.53 6.51
N ILE A 22 -4.72 -13.09 7.10
CA ILE A 22 -3.34 -12.72 6.75
C ILE A 22 -2.98 -13.15 5.32
N ASP A 23 -3.57 -14.22 4.82
CA ASP A 23 -3.30 -14.71 3.47
C ASP A 23 -3.93 -13.78 2.43
N THR A 24 -5.18 -13.36 2.62
CA THR A 24 -5.79 -12.30 1.78
C THR A 24 -4.97 -11.00 1.81
N LEU A 25 -4.49 -10.57 2.98
CA LEU A 25 -3.64 -9.37 3.08
C LEU A 25 -2.34 -9.52 2.30
N ARG A 26 -1.68 -10.68 2.39
CA ARG A 26 -0.44 -10.97 1.64
C ARG A 26 -0.65 -11.01 0.14
N GLU A 27 -1.70 -11.70 -0.30
CA GLU A 27 -2.01 -11.80 -1.73
C GLU A 27 -2.33 -10.43 -2.33
N LEU A 28 -3.20 -9.66 -1.71
CA LEU A 28 -3.55 -8.32 -2.19
C LEU A 28 -2.36 -7.39 -2.19
N HIS A 29 -1.49 -7.44 -1.18
CA HIS A 29 -0.27 -6.65 -1.12
C HIS A 29 0.67 -6.98 -2.29
N LEU A 30 0.92 -8.25 -2.54
CA LEU A 30 1.77 -8.70 -3.64
C LEU A 30 1.18 -8.35 -5.01
N GLN A 31 -0.11 -8.64 -5.21
CA GLN A 31 -0.78 -8.35 -6.48
C GLN A 31 -0.89 -6.85 -6.77
N HIS A 32 -1.11 -6.03 -5.75
CA HIS A 32 -1.11 -4.58 -5.87
C HIS A 32 0.25 -4.09 -6.41
N ASN A 33 1.34 -4.48 -5.77
CA ASN A 33 2.70 -4.12 -6.21
C ASN A 33 3.04 -4.61 -7.61
N SER A 34 2.50 -5.76 -7.99
CA SER A 34 2.77 -6.36 -9.32
C SER A 34 1.98 -5.68 -10.43
N ALA A 35 0.77 -5.20 -10.13
CA ALA A 35 -0.14 -4.67 -11.13
C ALA A 35 -0.12 -3.14 -11.25
N ILE A 36 0.11 -2.41 -10.15
CA ILE A 36 0.06 -0.96 -10.11
C ILE A 36 1.47 -0.41 -9.85
N PRO A 37 2.16 0.15 -10.87
CA PRO A 37 3.52 0.62 -10.70
C PRO A 37 3.62 1.86 -9.82
N PHE A 38 4.73 2.01 -9.11
CA PHE A 38 5.06 3.30 -8.48
C PHE A 38 5.38 4.33 -9.55
N GLU A 39 4.74 5.52 -9.48
CA GLU A 39 5.13 6.70 -10.25
C GLU A 39 4.89 7.99 -9.45
N ASN A 40 5.71 8.99 -9.69
CA ASN A 40 5.58 10.33 -9.07
C ASN A 40 5.59 11.45 -10.11
N LEU A 41 5.17 11.16 -11.34
CA LEU A 41 5.19 12.13 -12.45
C LEU A 41 4.34 13.37 -12.16
N ASP A 42 3.17 13.20 -11.54
CA ASP A 42 2.30 14.33 -11.23
C ASP A 42 2.90 15.23 -10.14
N VAL A 43 3.72 14.67 -9.22
CA VAL A 43 4.51 15.46 -8.25
C VAL A 43 5.62 16.26 -8.94
N LEU A 44 6.33 15.63 -9.88
CA LEU A 44 7.44 16.27 -10.61
C LEU A 44 6.96 17.34 -11.61
N LEU A 45 5.79 17.15 -12.21
CA LEU A 45 5.21 18.04 -13.21
C LEU A 45 4.27 19.10 -12.61
N PRO A 46 4.40 19.48 -11.35
CA PRO A 46 3.52 20.22 -10.45
C PRO A 46 2.02 20.19 -10.84
N ARG A 47 1.49 18.98 -11.05
CA ARG A 47 0.07 18.78 -11.28
C ARG A 47 -0.68 18.67 -9.97
N GLU A 48 -1.93 19.10 -9.97
CA GLU A 48 -2.79 18.90 -8.81
C GLU A 48 -3.02 17.40 -8.56
N ILE A 49 -2.82 16.97 -7.31
CA ILE A 49 -2.97 15.59 -6.88
C ILE A 49 -4.20 15.51 -5.98
N HIS A 50 -5.19 14.75 -6.42
CA HIS A 50 -6.39 14.47 -5.66
C HIS A 50 -6.28 13.10 -5.00
N LEU A 51 -6.56 13.03 -3.69
CA LEU A 51 -6.44 11.82 -2.88
C LEU A 51 -7.80 11.28 -2.41
N ASP A 52 -8.89 11.83 -2.94
CA ASP A 52 -10.22 11.30 -2.71
C ASP A 52 -10.43 9.98 -3.46
N ASP A 53 -11.39 9.19 -2.98
CA ASP A 53 -11.65 7.84 -3.46
C ASP A 53 -11.95 7.78 -4.97
N GLY A 54 -12.66 8.78 -5.51
CA GLY A 54 -13.00 8.84 -6.93
C GLY A 54 -11.78 9.09 -7.81
N ALA A 55 -10.93 10.04 -7.41
CA ALA A 55 -9.70 10.37 -8.13
C ALA A 55 -8.70 9.20 -8.13
N LEU A 56 -8.57 8.50 -7.00
CA LEU A 56 -7.71 7.31 -6.91
C LEU A 56 -8.23 6.17 -7.80
N GLU A 57 -9.54 5.93 -7.80
CA GLU A 57 -10.16 4.92 -8.65
C GLU A 57 -9.98 5.25 -10.14
N GLU A 58 -10.23 6.49 -10.53
CA GLU A 58 -10.05 6.94 -11.92
C GLU A 58 -8.59 6.76 -12.37
N LYS A 59 -7.62 7.25 -11.59
CA LYS A 59 -6.21 7.22 -11.98
C LYS A 59 -5.62 5.82 -11.97
N LEU A 60 -5.74 5.09 -10.84
CA LEU A 60 -5.01 3.84 -10.61
C LEU A 60 -5.72 2.62 -11.19
N ILE A 61 -7.05 2.66 -11.31
CA ILE A 61 -7.86 1.56 -11.83
C ILE A 61 -8.29 1.84 -13.27
N ALA A 62 -9.10 2.87 -13.54
CA ALA A 62 -9.69 3.11 -14.85
C ALA A 62 -8.64 3.53 -15.88
N ALA A 63 -7.82 4.54 -15.59
CA ALA A 63 -6.74 4.99 -16.46
C ALA A 63 -5.51 4.07 -16.42
N ARG A 64 -5.47 3.06 -15.54
CA ARG A 64 -4.41 2.07 -15.37
C ARG A 64 -3.02 2.69 -15.15
N ARG A 65 -2.96 3.90 -14.62
CA ARG A 65 -1.72 4.57 -14.22
C ARG A 65 -1.18 3.99 -12.91
N GLY A 66 0.02 4.40 -12.53
CA GLY A 66 0.57 4.22 -11.20
C GLY A 66 0.33 5.43 -10.30
N GLY A 67 1.00 5.44 -9.15
CA GLY A 67 0.95 6.55 -8.21
C GLY A 67 2.06 6.48 -7.18
N TYR A 68 2.18 7.55 -6.36
CA TYR A 68 3.15 7.59 -5.26
C TYR A 68 2.52 7.08 -3.94
N CYS A 69 3.28 7.15 -2.85
CA CYS A 69 2.89 6.49 -1.58
C CYS A 69 1.49 6.87 -1.06
N PHE A 70 1.07 8.13 -1.21
CA PHE A 70 -0.26 8.56 -0.74
C PHE A 70 -1.39 8.00 -1.59
N GLU A 71 -1.18 7.85 -2.88
CA GLU A 71 -2.16 7.29 -3.82
C GLU A 71 -2.24 5.77 -3.68
N GLN A 72 -1.10 5.09 -3.74
CA GLN A 72 -1.00 3.63 -3.66
C GLN A 72 -1.58 3.09 -2.33
N ASN A 73 -1.07 3.59 -1.22
CA ASN A 73 -1.55 3.16 0.10
C ASN A 73 -2.99 3.65 0.39
N GLY A 74 -3.43 4.76 -0.24
CA GLY A 74 -4.82 5.22 -0.17
C GLY A 74 -5.79 4.22 -0.82
N LEU A 75 -5.46 3.76 -2.02
CA LEU A 75 -6.28 2.79 -2.73
C LEU A 75 -6.34 1.44 -1.99
N LEU A 76 -5.19 0.95 -1.50
CA LEU A 76 -5.14 -0.29 -0.71
C LEU A 76 -5.94 -0.16 0.60
N GLU A 77 -5.84 0.98 1.30
CA GLU A 77 -6.61 1.22 2.53
C GLU A 77 -8.11 1.12 2.29
N ARG A 78 -8.61 1.74 1.22
CA ARG A 78 -10.03 1.65 0.85
C ARG A 78 -10.43 0.21 0.58
N ALA A 79 -9.65 -0.54 -0.20
CA ALA A 79 -9.94 -1.93 -0.50
C ALA A 79 -9.99 -2.80 0.76
N LEU A 80 -9.00 -2.66 1.66
CA LEU A 80 -8.97 -3.40 2.91
C LEU A 80 -10.15 -3.05 3.83
N ARG A 81 -10.54 -1.78 3.92
CA ARG A 81 -11.72 -1.36 4.70
C ARG A 81 -13.01 -1.96 4.16
N GLU A 82 -13.20 -1.95 2.83
CA GLU A 82 -14.40 -2.53 2.21
C GLU A 82 -14.48 -4.05 2.36
N ILE A 83 -13.34 -4.75 2.47
CA ILE A 83 -13.29 -6.18 2.81
C ILE A 83 -13.65 -6.40 4.29
N GLY A 84 -13.40 -5.43 5.16
CA GLY A 84 -13.69 -5.50 6.59
C GLY A 84 -12.47 -5.52 7.51
N PHE A 85 -11.26 -5.29 6.99
CA PHE A 85 -10.06 -5.17 7.82
C PHE A 85 -10.11 -3.94 8.74
N ASN A 86 -9.58 -4.08 9.95
CA ASN A 86 -9.24 -2.93 10.79
C ASN A 86 -7.92 -2.35 10.31
N VAL A 87 -8.00 -1.25 9.56
CA VAL A 87 -6.84 -0.60 8.94
C VAL A 87 -6.84 0.89 9.20
N ARG A 88 -5.65 1.45 9.40
CA ARG A 88 -5.43 2.90 9.55
C ARG A 88 -4.13 3.34 8.89
N SER A 89 -4.15 4.53 8.31
CA SER A 89 -2.96 5.20 7.78
C SER A 89 -2.02 5.64 8.89
N LEU A 90 -0.73 5.47 8.62
CA LEU A 90 0.37 6.05 9.39
C LEU A 90 1.22 6.95 8.48
N LEU A 91 1.92 7.90 9.10
CA LEU A 91 2.95 8.72 8.43
C LEU A 91 4.33 8.37 8.97
N GLY A 92 5.17 7.84 8.11
CA GLY A 92 6.56 7.48 8.39
C GLY A 92 7.56 8.55 7.95
N ARG A 93 8.76 8.46 8.51
CA ARG A 93 9.94 9.23 8.09
C ARG A 93 10.81 8.34 7.20
N VAL A 94 11.26 8.89 6.08
CA VAL A 94 12.22 8.20 5.21
C VAL A 94 13.61 8.52 5.70
N VAL A 95 14.25 7.55 6.35
CA VAL A 95 15.60 7.69 6.94
C VAL A 95 16.67 6.95 6.13
N LEU A 96 16.38 6.58 4.89
CA LEU A 96 17.37 6.06 3.95
C LEU A 96 18.54 7.05 3.83
N ALA A 97 19.75 6.55 3.69
CA ALA A 97 20.97 7.33 3.63
C ALA A 97 21.36 8.07 4.94
N ASN A 98 20.77 7.69 6.07
CA ASN A 98 21.11 8.21 7.39
C ASN A 98 21.24 9.75 7.41
N PRO A 99 20.16 10.50 7.19
CA PRO A 99 20.21 11.95 7.05
C PRO A 99 20.73 12.61 8.34
N PRO A 100 21.53 13.70 8.24
CA PRO A 100 22.14 14.34 9.41
C PRO A 100 21.11 15.01 10.33
N GLN A 101 19.90 15.24 9.85
CA GLN A 101 18.78 15.76 10.62
C GLN A 101 17.56 14.88 10.41
N MET A 102 16.74 14.75 11.45
CA MET A 102 15.50 13.97 11.36
C MET A 102 14.55 14.56 10.31
N PRO A 103 14.26 13.83 9.22
CA PRO A 103 13.40 14.34 8.16
C PRO A 103 11.93 14.45 8.59
N PRO A 104 11.11 15.23 7.89
CA PRO A 104 9.67 15.26 8.13
C PRO A 104 9.02 13.92 7.80
N ARG A 105 7.79 13.73 8.27
CA ARG A 105 6.97 12.54 7.94
C ARG A 105 6.34 12.75 6.57
N THR A 106 6.90 12.12 5.56
CA THR A 106 6.51 12.31 4.14
C THR A 106 6.04 11.04 3.46
N HIS A 107 6.05 9.91 4.16
CA HIS A 107 5.66 8.62 3.60
C HIS A 107 4.41 8.08 4.28
N ARG A 108 3.37 7.75 3.49
CA ARG A 108 2.15 7.08 3.95
C ARG A 108 2.34 5.57 3.87
N LEU A 109 1.96 4.87 4.95
CA LEU A 109 1.91 3.41 5.05
C LEU A 109 0.69 3.01 5.88
N LEU A 110 0.38 1.71 5.94
CA LEU A 110 -0.81 1.22 6.62
C LEU A 110 -0.45 0.34 7.82
N LEU A 111 -1.18 0.52 8.91
CA LEU A 111 -1.25 -0.43 10.02
C LEU A 111 -2.54 -1.23 9.89
N VAL A 112 -2.40 -2.55 9.82
CA VAL A 112 -3.51 -3.49 9.66
C VAL A 112 -3.54 -4.44 10.85
N GLU A 113 -4.71 -4.62 11.46
CA GLU A 113 -4.90 -5.58 12.56
C GLU A 113 -5.60 -6.82 12.01
N VAL A 114 -4.96 -7.98 12.17
CA VAL A 114 -5.48 -9.29 11.73
C VAL A 114 -5.21 -10.32 12.82
N ALA A 115 -6.26 -11.05 13.24
CA ALA A 115 -6.17 -12.10 14.25
C ALA A 115 -5.45 -11.67 15.55
N GLY A 116 -5.66 -10.43 15.99
CA GLY A 116 -5.04 -9.87 17.20
C GLY A 116 -3.58 -9.44 17.02
N GLU A 117 -3.02 -9.57 15.84
CA GLU A 117 -1.66 -9.12 15.51
C GLU A 117 -1.67 -7.83 14.68
N ARG A 118 -0.62 -7.02 14.80
CA ARG A 118 -0.44 -5.77 14.05
C ARG A 118 0.58 -5.95 12.93
N TRP A 119 0.20 -5.52 11.74
CA TRP A 119 0.99 -5.65 10.52
C TRP A 119 1.19 -4.29 9.86
N ILE A 120 2.35 -4.09 9.29
CA ILE A 120 2.64 -2.97 8.39
C ILE A 120 2.46 -3.46 6.95
N ALA A 121 1.59 -2.78 6.22
CA ALA A 121 1.44 -2.95 4.78
C ALA A 121 1.84 -1.65 4.08
N ASP A 122 2.69 -1.76 3.08
CA ASP A 122 3.21 -0.62 2.32
C ASP A 122 3.46 -1.02 0.87
N VAL A 123 2.59 -0.54 0.00
CA VAL A 123 2.65 -0.79 -1.45
C VAL A 123 3.16 0.44 -2.23
N GLY A 124 3.64 1.47 -1.53
CA GLY A 124 3.95 2.77 -2.13
C GLY A 124 5.35 3.30 -1.89
N PHE A 125 6.32 2.49 -1.46
CA PHE A 125 7.68 2.99 -1.18
C PHE A 125 8.54 3.21 -2.45
N GLY A 126 8.11 2.74 -3.59
CA GLY A 126 8.88 2.83 -4.85
C GLY A 126 9.88 1.68 -5.00
N GLY A 127 11.12 1.96 -5.36
CA GLY A 127 12.12 0.94 -5.71
C GLY A 127 12.47 -0.07 -4.61
N GLN A 128 12.09 0.20 -3.36
CA GLN A 128 12.30 -0.69 -2.21
C GLN A 128 10.98 -1.10 -1.53
N THR A 129 9.87 -1.05 -2.26
CA THR A 129 8.56 -1.46 -1.75
C THR A 129 8.62 -2.90 -1.22
N LEU A 130 7.96 -3.11 -0.08
CA LEU A 130 7.78 -4.44 0.50
C LEU A 130 6.98 -5.33 -0.46
N THR A 131 7.34 -6.60 -0.57
CA THR A 131 6.61 -7.57 -1.37
C THR A 131 5.56 -8.34 -0.55
N ALA A 132 5.61 -8.21 0.77
CA ALA A 132 4.63 -8.75 1.71
C ALA A 132 4.48 -7.82 2.92
N PRO A 133 3.34 -7.84 3.62
CA PRO A 133 3.21 -7.16 4.89
C PRO A 133 4.15 -7.77 5.93
N ILE A 134 4.65 -6.94 6.84
CA ILE A 134 5.51 -7.36 7.95
C ILE A 134 4.83 -7.11 9.28
N LYS A 135 5.14 -7.93 10.29
CA LYS A 135 4.64 -7.70 11.66
C LYS A 135 5.23 -6.41 12.23
N LEU A 136 4.44 -5.66 12.98
CA LEU A 136 4.93 -4.50 13.72
C LEU A 136 5.70 -4.97 14.96
N LEU A 137 6.95 -5.36 14.77
CA LEU A 137 7.90 -5.80 15.80
C LEU A 137 9.18 -4.99 15.65
N ALA A 138 9.65 -4.41 16.77
CA ALA A 138 10.91 -3.68 16.79
C ALA A 138 12.11 -4.63 16.76
N ASP A 139 13.14 -4.26 16.04
CA ASP A 139 14.47 -4.88 16.03
C ASP A 139 14.50 -6.39 15.71
N ILE A 140 13.46 -6.90 15.06
CA ILE A 140 13.39 -8.30 14.60
C ILE A 140 13.45 -8.33 13.08
N PRO A 141 14.48 -8.93 12.47
CA PRO A 141 14.56 -9.12 11.04
C PRO A 141 13.39 -9.97 10.55
N GLN A 142 12.70 -9.51 9.51
CA GLN A 142 11.63 -10.23 8.85
C GLN A 142 11.94 -10.38 7.37
N GLN A 143 11.80 -11.57 6.86
CA GLN A 143 12.08 -11.87 5.47
C GLN A 143 10.81 -11.74 4.65
N THR A 144 10.88 -10.99 3.57
CA THR A 144 9.94 -11.03 2.45
C THR A 144 10.54 -11.87 1.32
N ASP A 145 9.90 -11.98 0.17
CA ASP A 145 10.38 -12.84 -0.93
C ASP A 145 11.79 -12.46 -1.44
N ARG A 146 12.21 -11.21 -1.30
CA ARG A 146 13.46 -10.71 -1.91
C ARG A 146 14.45 -10.10 -0.93
N LYS A 147 14.05 -9.74 0.29
CA LYS A 147 14.92 -9.05 1.26
C LYS A 147 14.42 -9.22 2.69
N SER A 148 15.35 -9.06 3.64
CA SER A 148 15.01 -8.94 5.05
C SER A 148 14.75 -7.47 5.39
N VAL A 149 13.77 -7.23 6.25
CA VAL A 149 13.41 -5.91 6.78
C VAL A 149 13.48 -5.95 8.31
N VAL A 150 14.08 -4.94 8.90
CA VAL A 150 14.22 -4.79 10.37
C VAL A 150 13.48 -3.56 10.82
#